data_6e3b4f07b37a0d9776393d22a4841b60
#
_entry.id   6e3b4f07b37a0d9776393d22a4841b60
#
_cell.length_a   1.000
_cell.length_b   1.000
_cell.length_c   1.000
_cell.angle_alpha   90.00
_cell.angle_beta   90.00
_cell.angle_gamma   90.00
#
_symmetry.space_group_name_H-M   'P 1'
#
loop_
_entity.id
_entity.type
_entity.pdbx_description
1 polymer ?
#
loop_
_entity_poly.entity_id
_entity_poly.type
_entity_poly.pdbx_seq_one_letter_code
_entity_poly.pdbx_strand_id
1 'polypeptide(L)'
;AWGKDSEVPFSGKVTFEEAAMVAPKEREAYEGEELFPALEIAFISHGQKLIPRTRGAIDSRSLGGSYWDVSLGDGAIWREDGDGAWRRASFPVSLLGRYVGEVRNCVAMFVYKEDAMSNVSLQCSQETAVLDAQQLGDVRAMLPATYTPGAFEDADTFLAAHDAWEAKKIPTAPLAKIDAEGEVAEHFDANIHTGASTSMGAIYKDGTLYVHPPRTRHGTYPYPDAMRHGVFSVTKSMAGALAMFYFAKRYGAEIFDEPIADHVPALANLPEWKGVTFSHALNMVTGTRAGEDLLYEPLELAPDKEAAINHIAAFGDFPEAPGESFNYATTNTFVLSYALENYVRAKEGEDVHYWDLVRDEVLEPIGAQDFGVLLTRDEDPSARVPILGLGGYPTLDNAAKIARLIANEGEHEGVQLLDRDKIREALGRTDWEGYRAFERMRYSHSFWSKKVRVGFCRVHLFFMEGLGDNRVIFFPSGIISFQFTDEFDDDFKRLVRAVEGVQSSCD
;
A
#
# COMPACT_ATOMS: atom_id res chain seq x y z
N ALA A 1 6.30 24.74 -11.69
CA ALA A 1 5.31 24.91 -12.76
C ALA A 1 5.88 24.27 -14.04
N TRP A 2 5.06 23.50 -14.72
CA TRP A 2 5.35 23.01 -16.07
C TRP A 2 5.37 24.21 -17.02
N GLY A 3 5.94 24.09 -18.20
CA GLY A 3 6.08 25.19 -19.18
C GLY A 3 4.75 25.88 -19.55
N LYS A 4 4.67 26.44 -20.76
CA LYS A 4 3.46 27.12 -21.25
C LYS A 4 2.33 26.12 -21.51
N ASP A 5 1.07 26.60 -21.54
CA ASP A 5 -0.10 25.77 -21.91
C ASP A 5 0.17 25.03 -23.23
N SER A 6 -0.19 23.76 -23.28
CA SER A 6 -0.03 22.91 -24.44
C SER A 6 -0.79 23.43 -25.67
N GLU A 7 -1.99 24.04 -25.48
CA GLU A 7 -2.92 24.48 -26.55
C GLU A 7 -3.42 23.33 -27.44
N VAL A 8 -2.80 22.14 -27.36
CA VAL A 8 -3.20 20.92 -28.10
C VAL A 8 -3.55 19.86 -27.05
N PRO A 9 -4.81 19.45 -26.96
CA PRO A 9 -5.21 18.40 -26.03
C PRO A 9 -4.60 17.06 -26.44
N PHE A 10 -4.46 16.17 -25.44
CA PHE A 10 -4.14 14.77 -25.65
C PHE A 10 -5.36 13.91 -25.32
N SER A 11 -5.82 13.10 -26.25
CA SER A 11 -6.93 12.16 -26.03
C SER A 11 -6.77 10.95 -26.93
N GLY A 12 -6.84 9.77 -26.36
CA GLY A 12 -6.73 8.51 -27.08
C GLY A 12 -6.05 7.41 -26.29
N LYS A 13 -5.67 6.35 -26.98
CA LYS A 13 -5.02 5.19 -26.43
C LYS A 13 -3.54 5.17 -26.76
N VAL A 14 -2.73 4.76 -25.79
CA VAL A 14 -1.30 4.49 -25.95
C VAL A 14 -1.09 3.01 -25.68
N THR A 15 -0.62 2.28 -26.67
CA THR A 15 -0.27 0.86 -26.57
C THR A 15 1.24 0.76 -26.43
N PHE A 16 1.69 0.15 -25.34
CA PHE A 16 3.09 -0.15 -25.06
C PHE A 16 3.37 -1.61 -25.42
N GLU A 17 4.50 -1.85 -26.09
CA GLU A 17 5.05 -3.18 -26.26
C GLU A 17 5.88 -3.54 -25.04
N GLU A 18 6.01 -4.85 -24.72
CA GLU A 18 6.96 -5.31 -23.72
C GLU A 18 8.37 -4.86 -24.12
N ALA A 19 9.11 -4.28 -23.19
CA ALA A 19 10.40 -3.69 -23.48
C ALA A 19 11.39 -3.88 -22.33
N ALA A 20 12.66 -4.11 -22.70
CA ALA A 20 13.72 -4.24 -21.71
C ALA A 20 13.98 -2.90 -20.99
N MET A 21 14.08 -2.98 -19.69
CA MET A 21 14.58 -1.92 -18.82
C MET A 21 16.06 -2.19 -18.49
N VAL A 22 16.88 -1.16 -18.62
CA VAL A 22 18.33 -1.28 -18.39
C VAL A 22 18.67 -0.75 -17.00
N ALA A 23 19.24 -1.63 -16.18
CA ALA A 23 19.81 -1.28 -14.90
C ALA A 23 21.29 -0.87 -15.05
N PRO A 24 21.82 0.08 -14.27
CA PRO A 24 23.23 0.50 -14.34
C PRO A 24 24.21 -0.55 -13.82
N LYS A 25 23.75 -1.54 -13.07
CA LYS A 25 24.56 -2.65 -12.54
C LYS A 25 23.88 -3.98 -12.80
N GLU A 26 24.67 -4.99 -13.15
CA GLU A 26 24.21 -6.38 -13.18
C GLU A 26 23.91 -6.84 -11.74
N ARG A 27 22.80 -7.54 -11.54
CA ARG A 27 22.37 -8.11 -10.28
C ARG A 27 21.57 -9.40 -10.54
N GLU A 28 21.43 -10.22 -9.52
CA GLU A 28 20.41 -11.24 -9.52
C GLU A 28 19.03 -10.55 -9.47
N ALA A 29 18.17 -10.88 -10.40
CA ALA A 29 16.84 -10.33 -10.56
C ALA A 29 15.81 -11.44 -10.60
N TYR A 30 14.58 -11.16 -10.20
CA TYR A 30 13.46 -12.06 -10.45
C TYR A 30 13.22 -12.16 -11.95
N GLU A 31 12.71 -13.31 -12.40
CA GLU A 31 12.38 -13.53 -13.81
C GLU A 31 11.37 -12.45 -14.29
N GLY A 32 11.73 -11.76 -15.37
CA GLY A 32 10.93 -10.69 -15.95
C GLY A 32 11.04 -9.33 -15.26
N GLU A 33 11.87 -9.19 -14.22
CA GLU A 33 12.06 -7.90 -13.53
C GLU A 33 12.72 -6.84 -14.42
N GLU A 34 13.49 -7.27 -15.40
CA GLU A 34 14.08 -6.41 -16.42
C GLU A 34 13.10 -5.97 -17.53
N LEU A 35 11.84 -6.41 -17.46
CA LEU A 35 10.85 -6.14 -18.50
C LEU A 35 9.79 -5.14 -18.01
N PHE A 36 9.59 -4.05 -18.78
CA PHE A 36 8.36 -3.25 -18.68
C PHE A 36 7.23 -4.00 -19.39
N PRO A 37 6.03 -4.13 -18.79
CA PRO A 37 4.98 -4.94 -19.37
C PRO A 37 4.35 -4.32 -20.63
N ALA A 38 3.85 -5.16 -21.53
CA ALA A 38 2.93 -4.72 -22.58
C ALA A 38 1.62 -4.28 -21.96
N LEU A 39 1.08 -3.12 -22.36
CA LEU A 39 -0.23 -2.64 -21.89
C LEU A 39 -0.81 -1.57 -22.81
N GLU A 40 -2.13 -1.41 -22.76
CA GLU A 40 -2.85 -0.31 -23.41
C GLU A 40 -3.44 0.62 -22.34
N ILE A 41 -3.14 1.90 -22.45
CA ILE A 41 -3.61 2.93 -21.50
C ILE A 41 -4.38 3.99 -22.29
N ALA A 42 -5.59 4.28 -21.86
CA ALA A 42 -6.36 5.42 -22.36
C ALA A 42 -6.03 6.66 -21.52
N PHE A 43 -5.74 7.77 -22.18
CA PHE A 43 -5.50 9.07 -21.56
C PHE A 43 -6.46 10.13 -22.10
N ILE A 44 -6.79 11.08 -21.23
CA ILE A 44 -7.49 12.31 -21.60
C ILE A 44 -6.81 13.49 -20.90
N SER A 45 -6.64 14.61 -21.61
CA SER A 45 -6.17 15.82 -20.97
C SER A 45 -7.33 16.72 -20.54
N HIS A 46 -7.17 17.37 -19.38
CA HIS A 46 -8.05 18.42 -18.86
C HIS A 46 -7.20 19.61 -18.40
N GLY A 47 -7.25 20.72 -19.13
CA GLY A 47 -6.26 21.78 -19.00
C GLY A 47 -4.85 21.26 -19.24
N GLN A 48 -3.93 21.52 -18.32
CA GLN A 48 -2.56 20.98 -18.36
C GLN A 48 -2.40 19.60 -17.73
N LYS A 49 -3.44 19.01 -17.13
CA LYS A 49 -3.38 17.65 -16.62
C LYS A 49 -3.48 16.62 -17.74
N LEU A 50 -2.71 15.55 -17.63
CA LEU A 50 -2.82 14.32 -18.43
C LEU A 50 -3.35 13.22 -17.52
N ILE A 51 -4.57 12.79 -17.71
CA ILE A 51 -5.29 11.91 -16.81
C ILE A 51 -5.38 10.50 -17.41
N PRO A 52 -4.79 9.47 -16.80
CA PRO A 52 -5.02 8.09 -17.19
C PRO A 52 -6.45 7.68 -16.83
N ARG A 53 -7.13 6.96 -17.72
CA ARG A 53 -8.51 6.53 -17.47
C ARG A 53 -8.62 5.27 -16.59
N THR A 54 -7.51 4.64 -16.29
CA THR A 54 -7.42 3.52 -15.36
C THR A 54 -6.75 3.97 -14.07
N ARG A 55 -7.37 3.66 -12.93
CA ARG A 55 -6.83 3.91 -11.59
C ARG A 55 -6.49 2.60 -10.90
N GLY A 56 -5.61 2.69 -9.88
CA GLY A 56 -5.16 1.52 -9.14
C GLY A 56 -4.14 0.69 -9.89
N ALA A 57 -3.95 -0.55 -9.47
CA ALA A 57 -3.03 -1.48 -10.09
C ALA A 57 -3.62 -2.08 -11.37
N ILE A 58 -2.85 -2.03 -12.45
CA ILE A 58 -3.14 -2.71 -13.71
C ILE A 58 -2.41 -4.05 -13.66
N ASP A 59 -3.18 -5.14 -13.68
CA ASP A 59 -2.64 -6.48 -13.77
C ASP A 59 -2.07 -6.74 -15.16
N SER A 60 -0.79 -6.97 -15.26
CA SER A 60 -0.10 -7.23 -16.51
C SER A 60 0.25 -8.71 -16.74
N ARG A 61 -0.14 -9.61 -15.84
CA ARG A 61 0.26 -11.03 -15.85
C ARG A 61 -0.13 -11.78 -17.12
N SER A 62 -1.26 -11.44 -17.72
CA SER A 62 -1.72 -12.05 -18.96
C SER A 62 -1.13 -11.41 -20.21
N LEU A 63 -0.30 -10.38 -20.07
CA LEU A 63 0.15 -9.52 -21.17
C LEU A 63 1.62 -9.73 -21.55
N GLY A 64 2.34 -10.63 -20.86
CA GLY A 64 3.75 -10.92 -21.14
C GLY A 64 4.49 -11.53 -19.98
N GLY A 65 5.83 -11.53 -20.05
CA GLY A 65 6.75 -12.11 -19.06
C GLY A 65 7.18 -11.12 -17.96
N SER A 66 6.64 -9.90 -17.91
CA SER A 66 7.06 -8.91 -16.93
C SER A 66 6.72 -9.32 -15.49
N TYR A 67 7.63 -8.99 -14.57
CA TYR A 67 7.47 -9.12 -13.12
C TYR A 67 6.51 -8.10 -12.51
N TRP A 68 6.24 -6.98 -13.19
CA TRP A 68 5.59 -5.81 -12.62
C TRP A 68 4.11 -5.71 -13.00
N ASP A 69 3.28 -5.41 -12.00
CA ASP A 69 2.03 -4.70 -12.24
C ASP A 69 2.29 -3.19 -12.28
N VAL A 70 1.36 -2.41 -12.83
CA VAL A 70 1.57 -0.98 -13.07
C VAL A 70 0.48 -0.16 -12.42
N SER A 71 0.85 0.93 -11.76
CA SER A 71 -0.10 1.96 -11.33
C SER A 71 0.29 3.31 -11.92
N LEU A 72 -0.70 4.09 -12.31
CA LEU A 72 -0.51 5.38 -12.95
C LEU A 72 -1.13 6.48 -12.10
N GLY A 73 -0.55 7.67 -12.18
CA GLY A 73 -1.13 8.88 -11.61
C GLY A 73 -1.30 9.98 -12.67
N ASP A 74 -1.93 11.07 -12.25
CA ASP A 74 -2.11 12.25 -13.10
C ASP A 74 -0.76 12.83 -13.52
N GLY A 75 -0.61 13.06 -14.80
CA GLY A 75 0.54 13.69 -15.42
C GLY A 75 0.28 15.15 -15.82
N ALA A 76 1.15 15.65 -16.69
CA ALA A 76 1.07 16.99 -17.23
C ALA A 76 1.36 17.02 -18.72
N ILE A 77 0.75 17.98 -19.41
CA ILE A 77 1.07 18.36 -20.79
C ILE A 77 1.45 19.83 -20.84
N TRP A 78 2.47 20.16 -21.66
CA TRP A 78 2.92 21.55 -21.80
C TRP A 78 3.70 21.74 -23.11
N ARG A 79 4.10 22.96 -23.40
CA ARG A 79 5.05 23.32 -24.44
C ARG A 79 6.16 24.20 -23.92
N GLU A 80 7.30 24.15 -24.62
CA GLU A 80 8.43 25.06 -24.43
C GLU A 80 8.67 25.88 -25.68
N ASP A 81 9.40 26.98 -25.53
CA ASP A 81 9.81 27.77 -26.67
C ASP A 81 10.76 26.95 -27.56
N GLY A 82 10.42 26.84 -28.86
CA GLY A 82 11.19 26.07 -29.82
C GLY A 82 10.61 24.69 -30.15
N ASP A 83 9.59 24.20 -29.43
CA ASP A 83 8.98 22.89 -29.70
C ASP A 83 8.22 22.81 -31.05
N GLY A 84 7.92 23.94 -31.69
CA GLY A 84 7.19 23.98 -32.95
C GLY A 84 5.78 23.39 -32.86
N ALA A 85 5.50 22.36 -33.64
CA ALA A 85 4.21 21.66 -33.62
C ALA A 85 4.12 20.61 -32.52
N TRP A 86 5.21 20.25 -31.86
CA TRP A 86 5.25 19.24 -30.82
C TRP A 86 4.86 19.81 -29.43
N ARG A 87 4.32 18.95 -28.61
CA ARG A 87 4.00 19.19 -27.20
C ARG A 87 4.69 18.16 -26.36
N ARG A 88 4.93 18.46 -25.11
CA ARG A 88 5.53 17.57 -24.11
C ARG A 88 4.48 16.99 -23.21
N ALA A 89 4.67 15.75 -22.82
CA ALA A 89 3.85 15.08 -21.84
C ALA A 89 4.74 14.33 -20.87
N SER A 90 4.32 14.27 -19.61
CA SER A 90 4.94 13.45 -18.58
C SER A 90 3.88 12.94 -17.63
N PHE A 91 4.09 11.72 -17.10
CA PHE A 91 3.19 11.13 -16.10
C PHE A 91 3.96 10.18 -15.17
N PRO A 92 3.49 10.03 -13.91
CA PRO A 92 4.07 9.09 -12.97
C PRO A 92 3.62 7.67 -13.28
N VAL A 93 4.55 6.73 -13.10
CA VAL A 93 4.33 5.29 -13.20
C VAL A 93 4.92 4.66 -11.96
N SER A 94 4.16 3.85 -11.23
CA SER A 94 4.67 2.98 -10.20
C SER A 94 4.67 1.55 -10.69
N LEU A 95 5.84 0.91 -10.69
CA LEU A 95 5.99 -0.52 -10.94
C LEU A 95 5.82 -1.24 -9.60
N LEU A 96 4.88 -2.17 -9.53
CA LEU A 96 4.46 -2.87 -8.33
C LEU A 96 4.93 -4.32 -8.41
N GLY A 97 5.85 -4.72 -7.52
CA GLY A 97 6.44 -6.05 -7.52
C GLY A 97 5.47 -7.13 -7.07
N ARG A 98 5.42 -8.23 -7.81
CA ARG A 98 4.43 -9.31 -7.64
C ARG A 98 4.78 -10.35 -6.58
N TYR A 99 6.00 -10.35 -6.06
CA TYR A 99 6.46 -11.40 -5.13
C TYR A 99 6.67 -10.87 -3.72
N VAL A 100 7.43 -9.79 -3.57
CA VAL A 100 7.83 -9.29 -2.26
C VAL A 100 7.23 -7.94 -1.88
N GLY A 101 6.46 -7.32 -2.79
CA GLY A 101 5.75 -6.08 -2.49
C GLY A 101 6.61 -4.82 -2.59
N GLU A 102 7.73 -4.86 -3.32
CA GLU A 102 8.54 -3.68 -3.63
C GLU A 102 7.85 -2.78 -4.66
N VAL A 103 8.25 -1.51 -4.68
CA VAL A 103 7.73 -0.50 -5.62
C VAL A 103 8.89 0.26 -6.24
N ARG A 104 8.80 0.55 -7.53
CA ARG A 104 9.65 1.54 -8.21
C ARG A 104 8.80 2.69 -8.70
N ASN A 105 9.12 3.89 -8.28
CA ASN A 105 8.48 5.11 -8.77
C ASN A 105 9.25 5.66 -9.96
N CYS A 106 8.55 5.81 -11.08
CA CYS A 106 9.10 6.21 -12.36
C CYS A 106 8.46 7.49 -12.87
N VAL A 107 9.18 8.17 -13.75
CA VAL A 107 8.65 9.26 -14.56
C VAL A 107 8.70 8.82 -16.03
N ALA A 108 7.55 8.83 -16.68
CA ALA A 108 7.41 8.62 -18.11
C ALA A 108 7.31 9.96 -18.83
N MET A 109 7.99 10.10 -19.97
CA MET A 109 8.00 11.34 -20.76
C MET A 109 7.94 11.03 -22.27
N PHE A 110 7.17 11.82 -23.01
CA PHE A 110 7.09 11.74 -24.46
C PHE A 110 6.78 13.11 -25.08
N VAL A 111 6.92 13.20 -26.39
CA VAL A 111 6.44 14.34 -27.15
C VAL A 111 5.34 13.88 -28.10
N TYR A 112 4.35 14.76 -28.35
CA TYR A 112 3.22 14.44 -29.20
C TYR A 112 2.78 15.63 -30.05
N LYS A 113 1.98 15.35 -31.05
CA LYS A 113 1.19 16.29 -31.85
C LYS A 113 -0.17 15.63 -32.13
N GLU A 114 -1.04 16.25 -32.91
CA GLU A 114 -2.44 15.82 -33.13
C GLU A 114 -2.59 14.32 -33.43
N ASP A 115 -1.73 13.75 -34.26
CA ASP A 115 -1.85 12.39 -34.81
C ASP A 115 -0.62 11.49 -34.54
N ALA A 116 0.35 11.96 -33.80
CA ALA A 116 1.58 11.20 -33.58
C ALA A 116 2.19 11.47 -32.21
N MET A 117 2.92 10.47 -31.71
CA MET A 117 3.77 10.60 -30.52
C MET A 117 5.14 9.94 -30.74
N SER A 118 6.09 10.30 -29.89
CA SER A 118 7.38 9.60 -29.79
C SER A 118 7.23 8.32 -28.99
N ASN A 119 8.28 7.46 -29.01
CA ASN A 119 8.48 6.49 -27.95
C ASN A 119 8.52 7.19 -26.60
N VAL A 120 8.24 6.44 -25.52
CA VAL A 120 8.18 6.96 -24.16
C VAL A 120 9.50 6.68 -23.43
N SER A 121 10.16 7.73 -22.97
CA SER A 121 11.32 7.63 -22.07
C SER A 121 10.82 7.35 -20.66
N LEU A 122 11.25 6.26 -20.06
CA LEU A 122 10.96 5.88 -18.67
C LEU A 122 12.25 5.97 -17.86
N GLN A 123 12.15 6.57 -16.67
CA GLN A 123 13.19 6.57 -15.67
C GLN A 123 12.61 6.25 -14.31
N CYS A 124 13.14 5.22 -13.62
CA CYS A 124 12.68 4.75 -12.33
C CYS A 124 13.76 4.86 -11.27
N SER A 125 13.36 5.11 -10.04
CA SER A 125 14.16 4.93 -8.84
C SER A 125 13.57 3.82 -7.98
N GLN A 126 14.42 3.10 -7.26
CA GLN A 126 13.99 2.15 -6.26
C GLN A 126 13.68 2.88 -4.96
N GLU A 127 12.44 2.74 -4.46
CA GLU A 127 11.99 3.37 -3.21
C GLU A 127 11.67 2.35 -2.12
N THR A 128 11.40 1.11 -2.52
CA THR A 128 11.11 0.04 -1.57
C THR A 128 11.80 -1.24 -2.00
N ALA A 129 12.86 -1.62 -1.36
CA ALA A 129 13.50 -2.92 -1.46
C ALA A 129 14.51 -3.05 -0.35
N VAL A 130 14.02 -3.15 0.86
CA VAL A 130 14.83 -3.12 2.08
C VAL A 130 15.96 -4.16 2.08
N LEU A 131 15.69 -5.34 1.53
CA LEU A 131 16.68 -6.43 1.47
C LEU A 131 17.71 -6.21 0.36
N ASP A 132 17.36 -5.46 -0.68
CA ASP A 132 18.15 -5.26 -1.90
C ASP A 132 18.44 -3.79 -2.24
N ALA A 133 18.12 -2.86 -1.34
CA ALA A 133 18.22 -1.43 -1.59
C ALA A 133 19.60 -0.97 -2.09
N GLN A 134 20.67 -1.67 -1.71
CA GLN A 134 22.03 -1.41 -2.20
C GLN A 134 22.31 -2.03 -3.57
N GLN A 135 21.53 -3.01 -3.99
CA GLN A 135 21.69 -3.77 -5.23
C GLN A 135 20.81 -3.24 -6.35
N LEU A 136 19.61 -2.74 -6.00
CA LEU A 136 18.64 -2.22 -6.93
C LEU A 136 19.02 -0.78 -7.32
N GLY A 137 19.65 -0.66 -8.46
CA GLY A 137 19.92 0.64 -9.09
C GLY A 137 18.69 1.17 -9.81
N ASP A 138 18.79 2.42 -10.29
CA ASP A 138 17.84 2.98 -11.23
C ASP A 138 17.67 2.10 -12.45
N VAL A 139 16.48 2.07 -12.99
CA VAL A 139 16.23 1.48 -14.31
C VAL A 139 15.76 2.54 -15.28
N ARG A 140 16.07 2.34 -16.55
CA ARG A 140 15.67 3.22 -17.65
C ARG A 140 15.19 2.39 -18.81
N ALA A 141 14.23 2.93 -19.56
CA ALA A 141 13.78 2.33 -20.79
C ALA A 141 13.41 3.39 -21.83
N MET A 142 13.49 3.00 -23.10
CA MET A 142 12.83 3.68 -24.18
C MET A 142 11.73 2.75 -24.68
N LEU A 143 10.51 2.98 -24.20
CA LEU A 143 9.37 2.12 -24.46
C LEU A 143 8.82 2.38 -25.86
N PRO A 144 8.80 1.39 -26.76
CA PRO A 144 8.04 1.48 -28.00
C PRO A 144 6.57 1.72 -27.69
N ALA A 145 5.98 2.73 -28.32
CA ALA A 145 4.61 3.09 -28.06
C ALA A 145 3.88 3.48 -29.34
N THR A 146 2.63 3.03 -29.47
CA THR A 146 1.73 3.39 -30.57
C THR A 146 0.60 4.24 -30.02
N TYR A 147 0.35 5.40 -30.66
CA TYR A 147 -0.73 6.29 -30.31
C TYR A 147 -1.91 6.14 -31.26
N THR A 148 -3.07 5.91 -30.71
CA THR A 148 -4.35 5.92 -31.44
C THR A 148 -5.18 7.09 -30.92
N PRO A 149 -5.15 8.25 -31.61
CA PRO A 149 -5.97 9.41 -31.26
C PRO A 149 -7.46 9.05 -31.27
N GLY A 150 -8.22 9.60 -30.33
CA GLY A 150 -9.65 9.38 -30.29
C GLY A 150 -10.33 10.16 -29.17
N ALA A 151 -11.58 10.53 -29.37
CA ALA A 151 -12.44 11.07 -28.35
C ALA A 151 -13.16 9.92 -27.62
N PHE A 152 -13.47 10.12 -26.35
CA PHE A 152 -14.26 9.18 -25.56
C PHE A 152 -15.68 9.73 -25.41
N GLU A 153 -16.70 8.91 -25.71
CA GLU A 153 -18.11 9.30 -25.64
C GLU A 153 -18.53 9.72 -24.21
N ASP A 154 -17.92 9.13 -23.18
CA ASP A 154 -18.16 9.37 -21.77
C ASP A 154 -17.16 10.35 -21.14
N ALA A 155 -16.41 11.13 -21.93
CA ALA A 155 -15.33 12.00 -21.45
C ALA A 155 -15.79 12.94 -20.31
N ASP A 156 -16.91 13.64 -20.49
CA ASP A 156 -17.43 14.58 -19.48
C ASP A 156 -17.82 13.89 -18.18
N THR A 157 -18.44 12.70 -18.27
CA THR A 157 -18.80 11.88 -17.09
C THR A 157 -17.54 11.41 -16.35
N PHE A 158 -16.54 10.96 -17.11
CA PHE A 158 -15.27 10.54 -16.53
C PHE A 158 -14.54 11.69 -15.84
N LEU A 159 -14.45 12.87 -16.47
CA LEU A 159 -13.81 14.04 -15.91
C LEU A 159 -14.54 14.52 -14.64
N ALA A 160 -15.87 14.54 -14.65
CA ALA A 160 -16.64 14.87 -13.45
C ALA A 160 -16.41 13.89 -12.29
N ALA A 161 -16.31 12.59 -12.59
CA ALA A 161 -15.97 11.57 -11.58
C ALA A 161 -14.53 11.72 -11.06
N HIS A 162 -13.59 12.10 -11.93
CA HIS A 162 -12.22 12.41 -11.56
C HIS A 162 -12.16 13.62 -10.62
N ASP A 163 -12.85 14.71 -10.95
CA ASP A 163 -12.88 15.91 -10.11
C ASP A 163 -13.52 15.65 -8.75
N ALA A 164 -14.57 14.83 -8.71
CA ALA A 164 -15.21 14.39 -7.46
C ALA A 164 -14.26 13.55 -6.59
N TRP A 165 -13.43 12.71 -7.20
CA TRP A 165 -12.40 11.95 -6.48
C TRP A 165 -11.26 12.85 -5.98
N GLU A 166 -10.77 13.78 -6.81
CA GLU A 166 -9.76 14.77 -6.41
C GLU A 166 -10.24 15.61 -5.21
N ALA A 167 -11.52 15.98 -5.18
CA ALA A 167 -12.13 16.73 -4.08
C ALA A 167 -12.15 15.96 -2.74
N LYS A 168 -12.02 14.63 -2.76
CA LYS A 168 -11.89 13.80 -1.55
C LYS A 168 -10.47 13.74 -0.99
N LYS A 169 -9.45 14.28 -1.67
CA LYS A 169 -8.08 14.31 -1.17
C LYS A 169 -7.99 15.10 0.13
N ILE A 170 -7.18 14.62 1.05
CA ILE A 170 -6.90 15.34 2.29
C ILE A 170 -6.11 16.63 1.96
N PRO A 171 -6.50 17.80 2.45
CA PRO A 171 -5.72 19.02 2.27
C PRO A 171 -4.29 18.84 2.74
N THR A 172 -3.31 19.25 1.94
CA THR A 172 -1.90 19.16 2.25
C THR A 172 -1.28 20.51 2.57
N ALA A 173 -0.24 20.50 3.40
CA ALA A 173 0.59 21.65 3.68
C ALA A 173 2.05 21.22 3.92
N PRO A 174 3.05 22.11 3.73
CA PRO A 174 4.43 21.78 4.09
C PRO A 174 4.59 21.47 5.58
N LEU A 175 5.34 20.43 5.93
CA LEU A 175 5.62 20.03 7.31
C LEU A 175 6.18 21.17 8.16
N ALA A 176 7.02 22.03 7.59
CA ALA A 176 7.60 23.20 8.26
C ALA A 176 6.58 24.17 8.87
N LYS A 177 5.28 24.08 8.52
CA LYS A 177 4.25 24.93 9.15
C LYS A 177 3.96 24.53 10.59
N ILE A 178 4.22 23.29 10.98
CA ILE A 178 3.94 22.77 12.34
C ILE A 178 5.21 22.28 13.05
N ASP A 179 6.28 22.02 12.33
CA ASP A 179 7.58 21.57 12.83
C ASP A 179 8.54 22.77 12.94
N ALA A 180 8.27 23.63 13.93
CA ALA A 180 8.97 24.90 14.08
C ALA A 180 10.48 24.73 14.37
N GLU A 181 10.83 23.69 15.14
CA GLU A 181 12.22 23.37 15.48
C GLU A 181 12.90 22.50 14.41
N GLY A 182 12.12 21.97 13.45
CA GLY A 182 12.61 21.13 12.38
C GLY A 182 13.02 19.70 12.79
N GLU A 183 12.65 19.26 13.99
CA GLU A 183 13.07 17.96 14.54
C GLU A 183 12.45 16.78 13.79
N VAL A 184 11.19 16.91 13.35
CA VAL A 184 10.50 15.88 12.54
C VAL A 184 11.13 15.80 11.15
N ALA A 185 11.37 16.96 10.52
CA ALA A 185 12.04 17.03 9.22
C ALA A 185 13.46 16.46 9.29
N GLU A 186 14.22 16.77 10.34
CA GLU A 186 15.57 16.23 10.57
C GLU A 186 15.54 14.71 10.75
N HIS A 187 14.52 14.17 11.39
CA HIS A 187 14.35 12.72 11.49
C HIS A 187 14.09 12.09 10.11
N PHE A 188 13.16 12.65 9.30
CA PHE A 188 12.87 12.16 7.96
C PHE A 188 14.05 12.32 6.98
N ASP A 189 14.93 13.30 7.20
CA ASP A 189 16.14 13.52 6.43
C ASP A 189 17.34 12.69 6.92
N ALA A 190 17.20 11.97 8.04
CA ALA A 190 18.27 11.08 8.50
C ALA A 190 18.64 10.07 7.41
N ASN A 191 19.96 9.78 7.29
CA ASN A 191 20.50 8.84 6.30
C ASN A 191 20.32 9.23 4.82
N ILE A 192 19.86 10.45 4.51
CA ILE A 192 19.70 10.93 3.12
C ILE A 192 20.98 10.78 2.28
N HIS A 193 22.15 10.87 2.92
CA HIS A 193 23.45 10.76 2.25
C HIS A 193 23.85 9.30 1.94
N THR A 194 23.24 8.33 2.60
CA THR A 194 23.48 6.90 2.34
C THR A 194 22.53 6.34 1.29
N GLY A 195 21.55 7.12 0.87
CA GLY A 195 20.49 6.71 -0.07
C GLY A 195 19.36 5.91 0.58
N ALA A 196 19.44 5.71 1.89
CA ALA A 196 18.43 5.07 2.69
C ALA A 196 17.78 6.13 3.58
N SER A 197 16.72 6.75 3.12
CA SER A 197 16.02 7.83 3.83
C SER A 197 14.51 7.62 3.74
N THR A 198 13.77 8.40 4.50
CA THR A 198 12.31 8.43 4.40
C THR A 198 11.91 8.91 3.00
N SER A 199 11.27 8.03 2.23
CA SER A 199 10.74 8.34 0.90
C SER A 199 9.50 9.24 1.02
N MET A 200 8.60 8.91 1.97
CA MET A 200 7.38 9.67 2.26
C MET A 200 7.21 9.82 3.77
N GLY A 201 7.23 11.06 4.25
CA GLY A 201 7.00 11.43 5.65
C GLY A 201 5.91 12.48 5.79
N ALA A 202 5.02 12.33 6.77
CA ALA A 202 3.97 13.31 7.04
C ALA A 202 3.44 13.24 8.48
N ILE A 203 2.77 14.32 8.88
CA ILE A 203 1.98 14.42 10.10
C ILE A 203 0.55 14.80 9.72
N TYR A 204 -0.43 13.97 10.07
CA TYR A 204 -1.84 14.36 10.01
C TYR A 204 -2.25 15.04 11.30
N LYS A 205 -2.79 16.24 11.20
CA LYS A 205 -3.26 17.03 12.33
C LYS A 205 -4.41 17.94 11.89
N ASP A 206 -5.49 17.97 12.65
CA ASP A 206 -6.63 18.89 12.47
C ASP A 206 -7.16 18.95 11.02
N GLY A 207 -7.33 17.78 10.37
CA GLY A 207 -7.87 17.67 9.01
C GLY A 207 -6.86 17.95 7.89
N THR A 208 -5.60 18.24 8.21
CA THR A 208 -4.53 18.58 7.24
C THR A 208 -3.39 17.58 7.34
N LEU A 209 -2.89 17.18 6.19
CA LEU A 209 -1.68 16.35 6.06
C LEU A 209 -0.47 17.27 5.82
N TYR A 210 0.39 17.39 6.82
CA TYR A 210 1.62 18.17 6.76
C TYR A 210 2.74 17.29 6.22
N VAL A 211 3.14 17.55 4.98
CA VAL A 211 3.99 16.64 4.20
C VAL A 211 5.44 17.15 4.19
N HIS A 212 6.36 16.26 4.50
CA HIS A 212 7.77 16.38 4.12
C HIS A 212 7.89 16.08 2.62
N PRO A 213 8.67 16.83 1.83
CA PRO A 213 8.74 16.61 0.39
C PRO A 213 9.11 15.16 0.06
N PRO A 214 8.24 14.39 -0.64
CA PRO A 214 8.54 13.02 -1.03
C PRO A 214 9.81 12.96 -1.88
N ARG A 215 10.67 12.00 -1.58
CA ARG A 215 12.02 11.91 -2.15
C ARG A 215 12.30 10.56 -2.75
N THR A 216 13.12 10.60 -3.79
CA THR A 216 13.84 9.46 -4.34
C THR A 216 15.32 9.63 -4.02
N ARG A 217 16.16 8.65 -4.36
CA ARG A 217 17.63 8.76 -4.26
C ARG A 217 18.22 9.89 -5.08
N HIS A 218 17.44 10.48 -6.01
CA HIS A 218 17.84 11.58 -6.88
C HIS A 218 17.24 12.93 -6.49
N GLY A 219 16.57 13.01 -5.36
CA GLY A 219 15.92 14.22 -4.87
C GLY A 219 14.41 14.14 -4.87
N THR A 220 13.74 15.28 -4.81
CA THR A 220 12.29 15.37 -4.71
C THR A 220 11.59 14.76 -5.93
N TYR A 221 10.64 13.87 -5.69
CA TYR A 221 9.84 13.26 -6.75
C TYR A 221 8.87 14.28 -7.36
N PRO A 222 8.80 14.38 -8.70
CA PRO A 222 8.02 15.45 -9.35
C PRO A 222 6.49 15.27 -9.26
N TYR A 223 6.02 14.08 -8.87
CA TYR A 223 4.62 13.74 -8.72
C TYR A 223 4.30 13.22 -7.29
N PRO A 224 4.46 14.05 -6.26
CA PRO A 224 4.39 13.61 -4.86
C PRO A 224 3.08 12.91 -4.50
N ASP A 225 1.96 13.35 -5.07
CA ASP A 225 0.63 12.79 -4.79
C ASP A 225 0.41 11.39 -5.39
N ALA A 226 1.22 11.01 -6.37
CA ALA A 226 1.16 9.72 -7.05
C ALA A 226 2.24 8.74 -6.59
N MET A 227 3.17 9.18 -5.74
CA MET A 227 4.23 8.32 -5.24
C MET A 227 3.63 7.20 -4.39
N ARG A 228 4.04 5.96 -4.66
CA ARG A 228 3.64 4.78 -3.89
C ARG A 228 4.82 4.18 -3.16
N HIS A 229 4.50 3.49 -2.08
CA HIS A 229 5.50 2.78 -1.30
C HIS A 229 5.00 1.39 -0.95
N GLY A 230 5.84 0.37 -1.07
CA GLY A 230 5.56 -0.97 -0.56
C GLY A 230 5.71 -0.98 0.95
N VAL A 231 4.61 -1.05 1.66
CA VAL A 231 4.61 -0.87 3.12
C VAL A 231 4.74 -2.17 3.91
N PHE A 232 5.00 -3.29 3.23
CA PHE A 232 5.16 -4.62 3.83
C PHE A 232 4.09 -4.92 4.88
N SER A 233 4.47 -5.26 6.10
CA SER A 233 3.54 -5.69 7.16
C SER A 233 2.58 -4.62 7.68
N VAL A 234 2.75 -3.34 7.32
CA VAL A 234 1.68 -2.33 7.54
C VAL A 234 0.38 -2.76 6.84
N THR A 235 0.48 -3.56 5.78
CA THR A 235 -0.66 -4.19 5.07
C THR A 235 -1.56 -4.98 6.01
N LYS A 236 -0.99 -5.67 7.02
CA LYS A 236 -1.78 -6.44 8.00
C LYS A 236 -2.82 -5.58 8.73
N SER A 237 -2.47 -4.33 9.02
CA SER A 237 -3.38 -3.37 9.64
C SER A 237 -4.25 -2.65 8.60
N MET A 238 -3.62 -2.10 7.53
CA MET A 238 -4.34 -1.30 6.52
C MET A 238 -5.32 -2.09 5.66
N ALA A 239 -5.08 -3.38 5.46
CA ALA A 239 -5.93 -4.26 4.67
C ALA A 239 -6.55 -5.37 5.53
N GLY A 240 -5.73 -6.13 6.26
CA GLY A 240 -6.19 -7.29 7.03
C GLY A 240 -7.16 -6.92 8.16
N ALA A 241 -6.73 -6.05 9.07
CA ALA A 241 -7.60 -5.59 10.16
C ALA A 241 -8.78 -4.76 9.62
N LEU A 242 -8.55 -3.90 8.61
CA LEU A 242 -9.62 -3.13 7.97
C LEU A 242 -10.73 -4.04 7.45
N ALA A 243 -10.40 -5.11 6.71
CA ALA A 243 -11.36 -6.08 6.21
C ALA A 243 -12.11 -6.77 7.36
N MET A 244 -11.41 -7.23 8.39
CA MET A 244 -12.05 -7.87 9.54
C MET A 244 -12.97 -6.92 10.29
N PHE A 245 -12.62 -5.65 10.47
CA PHE A 245 -13.50 -4.65 11.10
C PHE A 245 -14.73 -4.35 10.24
N TYR A 246 -14.58 -4.33 8.91
CA TYR A 246 -15.71 -4.18 8.00
C TYR A 246 -16.66 -5.36 8.09
N PHE A 247 -16.15 -6.59 8.05
CA PHE A 247 -17.01 -7.78 8.11
C PHE A 247 -17.59 -8.01 9.51
N ALA A 248 -16.94 -7.58 10.58
CA ALA A 248 -17.56 -7.54 11.91
C ALA A 248 -18.74 -6.57 11.95
N LYS A 249 -18.65 -5.42 11.27
CA LYS A 249 -19.77 -4.49 11.12
C LYS A 249 -20.90 -5.08 10.27
N ARG A 250 -20.56 -5.85 9.22
CA ARG A 250 -21.53 -6.42 8.26
C ARG A 250 -22.25 -7.66 8.79
N TYR A 251 -21.53 -8.57 9.44
CA TYR A 251 -22.04 -9.89 9.86
C TYR A 251 -22.13 -10.08 11.37
N GLY A 252 -21.61 -9.16 12.17
CA GLY A 252 -21.48 -9.28 13.62
C GLY A 252 -20.05 -9.58 14.07
N ALA A 253 -19.71 -9.16 15.29
CA ALA A 253 -18.36 -9.34 15.85
C ALA A 253 -17.97 -10.81 16.05
N GLU A 254 -18.93 -11.71 16.07
CA GLU A 254 -18.75 -13.17 16.16
C GLU A 254 -17.94 -13.76 14.98
N ILE A 255 -17.79 -13.04 13.86
CA ILE A 255 -16.90 -13.46 12.78
C ILE A 255 -15.44 -13.63 13.25
N PHE A 256 -15.04 -12.95 14.30
CA PHE A 256 -13.71 -13.12 14.89
C PHE A 256 -13.52 -14.52 15.51
N ASP A 257 -14.59 -15.19 15.90
CA ASP A 257 -14.60 -16.53 16.51
C ASP A 257 -14.80 -17.64 15.48
N GLU A 258 -14.99 -17.31 14.19
CA GLU A 258 -15.13 -18.31 13.11
C GLU A 258 -13.89 -19.19 13.00
N PRO A 259 -14.03 -20.53 12.99
CA PRO A 259 -12.91 -21.44 12.84
C PRO A 259 -12.33 -21.41 11.42
N ILE A 260 -11.03 -21.22 11.28
CA ILE A 260 -10.33 -21.22 9.98
C ILE A 260 -10.54 -22.54 9.24
N ALA A 261 -10.46 -23.67 9.94
CA ALA A 261 -10.57 -25.00 9.36
C ALA A 261 -11.93 -25.27 8.67
N ASP A 262 -12.99 -24.54 9.05
CA ASP A 262 -14.31 -24.66 8.42
C ASP A 262 -14.37 -24.01 7.03
N HIS A 263 -13.41 -23.12 6.75
CA HIS A 263 -13.36 -22.33 5.51
C HIS A 263 -12.11 -22.62 4.65
N VAL A 264 -11.18 -23.45 5.13
CA VAL A 264 -9.96 -23.84 4.42
C VAL A 264 -9.90 -25.36 4.29
N PRO A 265 -10.35 -25.96 3.17
CA PRO A 265 -10.46 -27.42 3.02
C PRO A 265 -9.16 -28.18 3.31
N ALA A 266 -8.00 -27.63 2.94
CA ALA A 266 -6.70 -28.24 3.19
C ALA A 266 -6.38 -28.38 4.69
N LEU A 267 -6.96 -27.55 5.54
CA LEU A 267 -6.76 -27.53 7.00
C LEU A 267 -7.84 -28.26 7.80
N ALA A 268 -8.97 -28.61 7.18
CA ALA A 268 -10.17 -29.11 7.84
C ALA A 268 -9.94 -30.41 8.66
N ASN A 269 -9.02 -31.25 8.24
CA ASN A 269 -8.73 -32.55 8.89
C ASN A 269 -7.41 -32.56 9.67
N LEU A 270 -6.76 -31.42 9.84
CA LEU A 270 -5.52 -31.27 10.57
C LEU A 270 -5.81 -30.92 12.04
N PRO A 271 -5.44 -31.81 12.99
CA PRO A 271 -5.75 -31.62 14.41
C PRO A 271 -5.20 -30.32 14.97
N GLU A 272 -4.07 -29.87 14.48
CA GLU A 272 -3.35 -28.65 14.88
C GLU A 272 -4.12 -27.36 14.52
N TRP A 273 -4.94 -27.38 13.49
CA TRP A 273 -5.79 -26.25 13.11
C TRP A 273 -7.15 -26.24 13.81
N LYS A 274 -7.43 -27.28 14.61
CA LYS A 274 -8.69 -27.36 15.35
C LYS A 274 -8.78 -26.25 16.40
N GLY A 275 -9.82 -25.41 16.27
CA GLY A 275 -10.06 -24.32 17.21
C GLY A 275 -9.22 -23.05 16.93
N VAL A 276 -8.42 -23.03 15.86
CA VAL A 276 -7.80 -21.78 15.37
C VAL A 276 -8.88 -20.94 14.71
N THR A 277 -9.08 -19.70 15.18
CA THR A 277 -10.10 -18.78 14.68
C THR A 277 -9.52 -17.65 13.85
N PHE A 278 -10.38 -16.87 13.18
CA PHE A 278 -9.99 -15.66 12.48
C PHE A 278 -9.26 -14.68 13.42
N SER A 279 -9.74 -14.54 14.66
CA SER A 279 -9.07 -13.75 15.69
C SER A 279 -7.66 -14.24 16.01
N HIS A 280 -7.47 -15.56 16.14
CA HIS A 280 -6.16 -16.13 16.43
C HIS A 280 -5.14 -15.82 15.31
N ALA A 281 -5.55 -15.94 14.05
CA ALA A 281 -4.70 -15.62 12.90
C ALA A 281 -4.38 -14.12 12.83
N LEU A 282 -5.38 -13.25 13.01
CA LEU A 282 -5.20 -11.79 13.00
C LEU A 282 -4.29 -11.30 14.13
N ASN A 283 -4.30 -12.01 15.28
CA ASN A 283 -3.51 -11.68 16.46
C ASN A 283 -2.18 -12.44 16.56
N MET A 284 -1.80 -13.25 15.57
CA MET A 284 -0.54 -14.01 15.57
C MET A 284 -0.42 -15.01 16.74
N VAL A 285 -1.53 -15.66 17.09
CA VAL A 285 -1.61 -16.60 18.23
C VAL A 285 -2.26 -17.93 17.82
N THR A 286 -1.95 -18.41 16.62
CA THR A 286 -2.49 -19.67 16.07
C THR A 286 -1.94 -20.92 16.78
N GLY A 287 -0.83 -20.81 17.53
CA GLY A 287 -0.13 -21.90 18.17
C GLY A 287 0.98 -22.52 17.32
N THR A 288 1.09 -22.15 16.02
CA THR A 288 2.17 -22.61 15.14
C THR A 288 3.53 -22.03 15.52
N ARG A 289 4.60 -22.78 15.31
CA ARG A 289 5.99 -22.29 15.34
C ARG A 289 6.47 -21.71 14.03
N ALA A 290 5.74 -21.90 12.93
CA ALA A 290 6.06 -21.28 11.67
C ALA A 290 6.14 -19.76 11.88
N GLY A 291 7.29 -19.17 11.57
CA GLY A 291 7.56 -17.74 11.68
C GLY A 291 7.81 -17.12 10.30
N GLU A 292 8.45 -15.97 10.28
CA GLU A 292 8.80 -15.27 9.03
C GLU A 292 9.82 -16.02 8.17
N ASP A 293 10.61 -16.92 8.76
CA ASP A 293 11.54 -17.81 8.05
C ASP A 293 10.84 -18.81 7.10
N LEU A 294 9.55 -19.07 7.27
CA LEU A 294 8.77 -19.97 6.45
C LEU A 294 7.80 -19.26 5.48
N LEU A 295 7.94 -17.96 5.28
CA LEU A 295 7.05 -17.23 4.37
C LEU A 295 7.40 -17.38 2.88
N TYR A 296 8.68 -17.63 2.55
CA TYR A 296 9.19 -17.60 1.19
C TYR A 296 8.48 -18.60 0.26
N GLU A 297 8.45 -19.88 0.64
CA GLU A 297 7.82 -20.90 -0.21
C GLU A 297 6.33 -20.69 -0.44
N PRO A 298 5.49 -20.44 0.61
CA PRO A 298 4.05 -20.25 0.38
C PRO A 298 3.69 -18.93 -0.27
N LEU A 299 4.39 -17.84 0.00
CA LEU A 299 3.96 -16.51 -0.48
C LEU A 299 4.74 -16.02 -1.69
N GLU A 300 6.03 -16.38 -1.81
CA GLU A 300 6.87 -15.89 -2.89
C GLU A 300 7.06 -16.91 -4.03
N LEU A 301 7.01 -18.22 -3.77
CA LEU A 301 7.22 -19.23 -4.78
C LEU A 301 5.96 -20.00 -5.22
N ALA A 302 4.93 -20.07 -4.38
CA ALA A 302 3.73 -20.85 -4.72
C ALA A 302 3.08 -20.34 -6.00
N PRO A 303 2.76 -21.20 -6.96
CA PRO A 303 2.19 -20.76 -8.24
C PRO A 303 0.74 -20.26 -8.13
N ASP A 304 0.03 -20.64 -7.08
CA ASP A 304 -1.36 -20.29 -6.82
C ASP A 304 -1.66 -20.37 -5.31
N LYS A 305 -2.86 -19.94 -4.93
CA LYS A 305 -3.31 -19.94 -3.53
C LYS A 305 -3.42 -21.35 -2.93
N GLU A 306 -3.77 -22.36 -3.73
CA GLU A 306 -3.89 -23.74 -3.26
C GLU A 306 -2.51 -24.34 -2.92
N ALA A 307 -1.52 -24.08 -3.75
CA ALA A 307 -0.14 -24.46 -3.45
C ALA A 307 0.36 -23.75 -2.18
N ALA A 308 0.08 -22.46 -2.03
CA ALA A 308 0.44 -21.70 -0.83
C ALA A 308 -0.18 -22.29 0.44
N ILE A 309 -1.47 -22.59 0.44
CA ILE A 309 -2.16 -23.21 1.59
C ILE A 309 -1.63 -24.62 1.88
N ASN A 310 -1.32 -25.41 0.85
CA ASN A 310 -0.74 -26.75 1.04
C ASN A 310 0.66 -26.70 1.68
N HIS A 311 1.49 -25.71 1.33
CA HIS A 311 2.76 -25.48 2.02
C HIS A 311 2.54 -25.15 3.50
N ILE A 312 1.60 -24.27 3.81
CA ILE A 312 1.27 -23.90 5.20
C ILE A 312 0.70 -25.09 5.98
N ALA A 313 -0.17 -25.90 5.37
CA ALA A 313 -0.71 -27.12 5.95
C ALA A 313 0.37 -28.14 6.34
N ALA A 314 1.52 -28.11 5.65
CA ALA A 314 2.64 -29.00 5.90
C ALA A 314 3.55 -28.55 7.07
N PHE A 315 3.34 -27.39 7.67
CA PHE A 315 4.21 -26.87 8.75
C PHE A 315 4.19 -27.72 10.03
N GLY A 316 3.06 -28.34 10.38
CA GLY A 316 2.95 -29.44 11.33
C GLY A 316 3.43 -29.23 12.77
N ASP A 317 4.03 -28.10 13.13
CA ASP A 317 4.56 -27.83 14.48
C ASP A 317 3.72 -26.78 15.21
N PHE A 318 2.82 -27.27 16.07
CA PHE A 318 1.91 -26.46 16.90
C PHE A 318 2.12 -26.85 18.37
N PRO A 319 3.17 -26.35 19.03
CA PRO A 319 3.52 -26.74 20.39
C PRO A 319 2.56 -26.21 21.46
N GLU A 320 1.75 -25.21 21.11
CA GLU A 320 0.90 -24.47 22.03
C GLU A 320 -0.52 -24.41 21.52
N ALA A 321 -1.48 -24.25 22.45
CA ALA A 321 -2.87 -24.10 22.04
C ALA A 321 -3.12 -22.71 21.40
N PRO A 322 -4.10 -22.60 20.49
CA PRO A 322 -4.50 -21.30 19.97
C PRO A 322 -4.84 -20.30 21.07
N GLY A 323 -4.32 -19.09 20.97
CA GLY A 323 -4.52 -18.02 21.93
C GLY A 323 -3.52 -17.97 23.09
N GLU A 324 -2.64 -18.97 23.25
CA GLU A 324 -1.70 -19.01 24.39
C GLU A 324 -0.46 -18.15 24.18
N SER A 325 0.17 -18.23 23.01
CA SER A 325 1.44 -17.55 22.74
C SER A 325 1.45 -16.80 21.42
N PHE A 326 2.08 -15.65 21.45
CA PHE A 326 2.32 -14.84 20.26
C PHE A 326 3.52 -15.38 19.49
N ASN A 327 3.29 -15.67 18.19
CA ASN A 327 4.33 -16.00 17.23
C ASN A 327 4.06 -15.28 15.92
N TYR A 328 4.88 -14.27 15.59
CA TYR A 328 4.68 -13.47 14.39
C TYR A 328 4.97 -14.29 13.14
N ALA A 329 3.95 -14.42 12.29
CA ALA A 329 4.03 -15.15 11.03
C ALA A 329 3.10 -14.53 9.99
N THR A 330 3.67 -14.02 8.91
CA THR A 330 2.91 -13.42 7.80
C THR A 330 1.93 -14.41 7.16
N THR A 331 2.26 -15.69 7.17
CA THR A 331 1.39 -16.78 6.68
C THR A 331 0.04 -16.86 7.41
N ASN A 332 -0.04 -16.45 8.70
CA ASN A 332 -1.31 -16.41 9.43
C ASN A 332 -2.32 -15.43 8.78
N THR A 333 -1.86 -14.29 8.31
CA THR A 333 -2.74 -13.32 7.62
C THR A 333 -3.14 -13.78 6.22
N PHE A 334 -2.30 -14.57 5.56
CA PHE A 334 -2.68 -15.19 4.29
C PHE A 334 -3.75 -16.28 4.47
N VAL A 335 -3.59 -17.14 5.48
CA VAL A 335 -4.62 -18.15 5.83
C VAL A 335 -5.94 -17.48 6.17
N LEU A 336 -5.90 -16.37 6.93
CA LEU A 336 -7.08 -15.57 7.22
C LEU A 336 -7.73 -15.02 5.95
N SER A 337 -6.94 -14.49 5.01
CA SER A 337 -7.44 -13.99 3.73
C SER A 337 -8.15 -15.05 2.92
N TYR A 338 -7.54 -16.23 2.81
CA TYR A 338 -8.14 -17.37 2.12
C TYR A 338 -9.44 -17.83 2.78
N ALA A 339 -9.44 -17.95 4.12
CA ALA A 339 -10.63 -18.33 4.88
C ALA A 339 -11.74 -17.29 4.75
N LEU A 340 -11.42 -16.01 4.78
CA LEU A 340 -12.37 -14.91 4.65
C LEU A 340 -13.01 -14.87 3.25
N GLU A 341 -12.24 -15.15 2.18
CA GLU A 341 -12.77 -15.27 0.83
C GLU A 341 -13.84 -16.36 0.75
N ASN A 342 -13.55 -17.56 1.28
CA ASN A 342 -14.50 -18.67 1.25
C ASN A 342 -15.70 -18.43 2.17
N TYR A 343 -15.51 -17.78 3.32
CA TYR A 343 -16.58 -17.38 4.21
C TYR A 343 -17.57 -16.41 3.52
N VAL A 344 -17.03 -15.39 2.84
CA VAL A 344 -17.86 -14.39 2.14
C VAL A 344 -18.56 -15.01 0.95
N ARG A 345 -17.89 -15.83 0.14
CA ARG A 345 -18.51 -16.55 -0.98
C ARG A 345 -19.66 -17.45 -0.52
N ALA A 346 -19.51 -18.13 0.60
CA ALA A 346 -20.59 -18.96 1.15
C ALA A 346 -21.81 -18.14 1.57
N LYS A 347 -21.66 -16.88 1.94
CA LYS A 347 -22.75 -15.98 2.37
C LYS A 347 -23.37 -15.15 1.25
N GLU A 348 -22.56 -14.64 0.34
CA GLU A 348 -22.95 -13.65 -0.67
C GLU A 348 -23.04 -14.23 -2.09
N GLY A 349 -22.41 -15.39 -2.33
CA GLY A 349 -22.36 -16.07 -3.63
C GLY A 349 -20.94 -16.31 -4.14
N GLU A 350 -20.79 -17.36 -4.96
CA GLU A 350 -19.49 -17.86 -5.45
C GLU A 350 -18.69 -16.82 -6.28
N ASP A 351 -19.39 -15.87 -6.90
CA ASP A 351 -18.77 -14.83 -7.73
C ASP A 351 -18.39 -13.57 -6.94
N VAL A 352 -18.63 -13.55 -5.61
CA VAL A 352 -18.36 -12.38 -4.76
C VAL A 352 -16.98 -12.49 -4.14
N HIS A 353 -16.16 -11.48 -4.34
CA HIS A 353 -14.85 -11.35 -3.72
C HIS A 353 -14.92 -10.41 -2.51
N TYR A 354 -14.38 -10.85 -1.37
CA TYR A 354 -14.44 -10.03 -0.16
C TYR A 354 -13.71 -8.70 -0.33
N TRP A 355 -12.62 -8.67 -1.12
CA TRP A 355 -11.84 -7.45 -1.32
C TRP A 355 -12.57 -6.42 -2.17
N ASP A 356 -13.39 -6.86 -3.12
CA ASP A 356 -14.25 -5.95 -3.89
C ASP A 356 -15.28 -5.26 -2.98
N LEU A 357 -15.86 -5.99 -2.03
CA LEU A 357 -16.77 -5.40 -1.03
C LEU A 357 -16.05 -4.36 -0.15
N VAL A 358 -14.82 -4.66 0.30
CA VAL A 358 -14.01 -3.70 1.06
C VAL A 358 -13.66 -2.47 0.23
N ARG A 359 -13.28 -2.65 -1.05
CA ARG A 359 -13.01 -1.54 -1.96
C ARG A 359 -14.23 -0.66 -2.15
N ASP A 360 -15.37 -1.24 -2.47
CA ASP A 360 -16.57 -0.52 -2.89
C ASP A 360 -17.31 0.10 -1.68
N GLU A 361 -17.36 -0.59 -0.54
CA GLU A 361 -18.13 -0.15 0.63
C GLU A 361 -17.30 0.58 1.71
N VAL A 362 -15.97 0.51 1.65
CA VAL A 362 -15.08 1.20 2.61
C VAL A 362 -14.14 2.16 1.92
N LEU A 363 -13.33 1.66 0.98
CA LEU A 363 -12.26 2.47 0.38
C LEU A 363 -12.80 3.55 -0.57
N GLU A 364 -13.82 3.24 -1.39
CA GLU A 364 -14.44 4.22 -2.29
C GLU A 364 -15.14 5.36 -1.54
N PRO A 365 -15.97 5.12 -0.51
CA PRO A 365 -16.53 6.19 0.31
C PRO A 365 -15.50 7.17 0.84
N ILE A 366 -14.37 6.68 1.36
CA ILE A 366 -13.29 7.54 1.88
C ILE A 366 -12.38 8.10 0.78
N GLY A 367 -12.56 7.73 -0.49
CA GLY A 367 -11.76 8.16 -1.62
C GLY A 367 -10.37 7.50 -1.71
N ALA A 368 -10.22 6.28 -1.21
CA ALA A 368 -8.99 5.47 -1.23
C ALA A 368 -9.11 4.21 -2.12
N GLN A 369 -10.05 4.18 -3.08
CA GLN A 369 -10.33 3.01 -3.92
C GLN A 369 -9.17 2.59 -4.84
N ASP A 370 -8.17 3.42 -4.99
CA ASP A 370 -6.94 3.12 -5.72
C ASP A 370 -5.83 2.49 -4.85
N PHE A 371 -6.10 2.25 -3.56
CA PHE A 371 -5.23 1.49 -2.70
C PHE A 371 -5.13 0.05 -3.19
N GLY A 372 -3.96 -0.33 -3.68
CA GLY A 372 -3.68 -1.66 -4.19
C GLY A 372 -3.09 -2.59 -3.12
N VAL A 373 -3.42 -3.87 -3.23
CA VAL A 373 -2.85 -4.96 -2.43
C VAL A 373 -2.41 -6.07 -3.37
N LEU A 374 -1.27 -6.68 -3.09
CA LEU A 374 -0.76 -7.83 -3.83
C LEU A 374 -1.75 -8.99 -3.77
N LEU A 375 -2.01 -9.59 -4.92
CA LEU A 375 -2.88 -10.76 -5.08
C LEU A 375 -2.07 -12.03 -5.34
N THR A 376 -2.63 -13.19 -5.00
CA THR A 376 -2.06 -14.50 -5.35
C THR A 376 -1.88 -14.66 -6.86
N ARG A 377 -1.06 -15.66 -7.27
CA ARG A 377 -0.60 -15.80 -8.66
C ARG A 377 -1.46 -16.74 -9.51
N ASP A 378 -2.65 -17.09 -9.04
CA ASP A 378 -3.59 -17.91 -9.81
C ASP A 378 -3.72 -17.38 -11.24
N GLU A 379 -3.70 -18.27 -12.23
CA GLU A 379 -3.82 -17.91 -13.66
C GLU A 379 -5.16 -17.23 -13.93
N ASP A 380 -6.24 -17.78 -13.36
CA ASP A 380 -7.56 -17.18 -13.42
C ASP A 380 -7.63 -15.96 -12.48
N PRO A 381 -7.82 -14.76 -13.01
CA PRO A 381 -7.96 -13.56 -12.17
C PRO A 381 -9.08 -13.64 -11.14
N SER A 382 -10.19 -14.35 -11.44
CA SER A 382 -11.32 -14.54 -10.54
C SER A 382 -11.02 -15.50 -9.37
N ALA A 383 -9.92 -16.23 -9.42
CA ALA A 383 -9.49 -17.12 -8.35
C ALA A 383 -8.57 -16.44 -7.33
N ARG A 384 -8.02 -15.26 -7.65
CA ARG A 384 -7.01 -14.59 -6.84
C ARG A 384 -7.57 -14.04 -5.55
N VAL A 385 -6.77 -14.12 -4.49
CA VAL A 385 -7.09 -13.53 -3.18
C VAL A 385 -5.98 -12.57 -2.74
N PRO A 386 -6.28 -11.52 -1.98
CA PRO A 386 -5.28 -10.61 -1.44
C PRO A 386 -4.30 -11.31 -0.51
N ILE A 387 -3.03 -10.94 -0.60
CA ILE A 387 -2.01 -11.30 0.39
C ILE A 387 -2.04 -10.23 1.48
N LEU A 388 -2.83 -10.43 2.54
CA LEU A 388 -3.05 -9.44 3.60
C LEU A 388 -1.84 -9.23 4.51
N GLY A 389 -0.80 -10.00 4.34
CA GLY A 389 0.40 -9.96 5.18
C GLY A 389 1.47 -8.97 4.72
N LEU A 390 1.48 -8.67 3.42
CA LEU A 390 2.43 -7.77 2.75
C LEU A 390 1.82 -7.31 1.41
N GLY A 391 2.50 -6.40 0.69
CA GLY A 391 2.10 -6.02 -0.66
C GLY A 391 1.01 -4.98 -0.73
N GLY A 392 0.79 -4.19 0.31
CA GLY A 392 0.05 -2.95 0.21
C GLY A 392 0.91 -1.85 -0.43
N TYR A 393 0.31 -1.10 -1.37
CA TYR A 393 0.98 -0.04 -2.14
C TYR A 393 0.26 1.30 -2.00
N PRO A 394 0.15 1.89 -0.79
CA PRO A 394 -0.54 3.15 -0.62
C PRO A 394 0.22 4.32 -1.23
N THR A 395 -0.52 5.34 -1.66
CA THR A 395 -0.04 6.71 -1.64
C THR A 395 -0.12 7.25 -0.21
N LEU A 396 0.49 8.40 0.05
CA LEU A 396 0.38 9.04 1.37
C LEU A 396 -1.07 9.42 1.71
N ASP A 397 -1.84 9.84 0.71
CA ASP A 397 -3.28 10.16 0.86
C ASP A 397 -4.11 8.92 1.21
N ASN A 398 -3.86 7.77 0.54
CA ASN A 398 -4.53 6.51 0.89
C ASN A 398 -4.26 6.12 2.34
N ALA A 399 -2.98 6.14 2.74
CA ALA A 399 -2.57 5.79 4.10
C ALA A 399 -3.23 6.70 5.13
N ALA A 400 -3.26 8.01 4.88
CA ALA A 400 -3.86 8.99 5.78
C ALA A 400 -5.38 8.83 5.89
N LYS A 401 -6.09 8.54 4.80
CA LYS A 401 -7.54 8.28 4.81
C LYS A 401 -7.90 7.03 5.61
N ILE A 402 -7.17 5.92 5.39
CA ILE A 402 -7.37 4.68 6.14
C ILE A 402 -7.06 4.89 7.62
N ALA A 403 -5.93 5.51 7.95
CA ALA A 403 -5.55 5.78 9.33
C ALA A 403 -6.55 6.72 10.04
N ARG A 404 -7.04 7.75 9.35
CA ARG A 404 -8.09 8.64 9.87
C ARG A 404 -9.40 7.90 10.14
N LEU A 405 -9.83 7.00 9.24
CA LEU A 405 -11.02 6.17 9.45
C LEU A 405 -10.88 5.32 10.73
N ILE A 406 -9.72 4.71 10.93
CA ILE A 406 -9.42 3.91 12.13
C ILE A 406 -9.36 4.80 13.38
N ALA A 407 -8.70 5.96 13.32
CA ALA A 407 -8.63 6.90 14.43
C ALA A 407 -10.02 7.42 14.86
N ASN A 408 -10.93 7.55 13.91
CA ASN A 408 -12.34 7.93 14.09
C ASN A 408 -13.24 6.73 14.42
N GLU A 409 -12.66 5.62 14.87
CA GLU A 409 -13.40 4.41 15.29
C GLU A 409 -14.32 3.85 14.19
N GLY A 410 -13.89 3.97 12.92
CA GLY A 410 -14.59 3.44 11.75
C GLY A 410 -15.73 4.30 11.21
N GLU A 411 -15.88 5.54 11.72
CA GLU A 411 -16.90 6.47 11.23
C GLU A 411 -16.32 7.42 10.16
N HIS A 412 -17.04 7.58 9.08
CA HIS A 412 -16.77 8.54 8.00
C HIS A 412 -18.04 9.32 7.67
N GLU A 413 -17.99 10.66 7.78
CA GLU A 413 -19.12 11.56 7.46
C GLU A 413 -20.46 11.18 8.11
N GLY A 414 -20.41 10.70 9.37
CA GLY A 414 -21.58 10.28 10.13
C GLY A 414 -22.07 8.85 9.82
N VAL A 415 -21.37 8.13 8.93
CA VAL A 415 -21.66 6.73 8.60
C VAL A 415 -20.64 5.81 9.25
N GLN A 416 -21.12 4.82 10.02
CA GLN A 416 -20.27 3.79 10.60
C GLN A 416 -19.94 2.74 9.52
N LEU A 417 -18.72 2.76 8.99
CA LEU A 417 -18.24 1.83 7.96
C LEU A 417 -17.62 0.55 8.55
N LEU A 418 -16.97 0.66 9.71
CA LEU A 418 -16.25 -0.44 10.35
C LEU A 418 -16.80 -0.68 11.76
N ASP A 419 -16.56 -1.85 12.33
CA ASP A 419 -16.95 -2.17 13.71
C ASP A 419 -16.17 -1.33 14.72
N ARG A 420 -16.91 -0.52 15.48
CA ARG A 420 -16.34 0.43 16.45
C ARG A 420 -15.62 -0.27 17.59
N ASP A 421 -16.22 -1.32 18.13
CA ASP A 421 -15.70 -1.95 19.34
C ASP A 421 -14.42 -2.72 19.05
N LYS A 422 -14.31 -3.38 17.89
CA LYS A 422 -13.09 -4.06 17.45
C LYS A 422 -11.95 -3.07 17.17
N ILE A 423 -12.24 -1.91 16.63
CA ILE A 423 -11.23 -0.83 16.50
C ILE A 423 -10.78 -0.33 17.87
N ARG A 424 -11.70 -0.15 18.82
CA ARG A 424 -11.38 0.27 20.18
C ARG A 424 -10.50 -0.77 20.91
N GLU A 425 -10.75 -2.07 20.68
CA GLU A 425 -9.86 -3.14 21.16
C GLU A 425 -8.45 -3.00 20.54
N ALA A 426 -8.36 -2.80 19.21
CA ALA A 426 -7.09 -2.65 18.50
C ALA A 426 -6.27 -1.46 18.99
N LEU A 427 -6.93 -0.34 19.33
CA LEU A 427 -6.29 0.89 19.79
C LEU A 427 -6.24 1.01 21.34
N GLY A 428 -6.48 -0.09 22.08
CA GLY A 428 -6.41 -0.13 23.56
C GLY A 428 -7.35 0.85 24.25
N ARG A 429 -8.51 1.12 23.64
CA ARG A 429 -9.56 1.97 24.21
C ARG A 429 -10.62 1.16 24.98
N THR A 430 -10.27 -0.08 25.36
CA THR A 430 -11.05 -1.02 26.15
C THR A 430 -10.16 -1.63 27.24
N ASP A 431 -10.69 -2.52 28.09
CA ASP A 431 -9.92 -3.26 29.09
C ASP A 431 -9.04 -4.37 28.48
N TRP A 432 -9.25 -4.70 27.20
CA TRP A 432 -8.43 -5.68 26.52
C TRP A 432 -7.08 -5.07 26.10
N GLU A 433 -5.99 -5.64 26.60
CA GLU A 433 -4.65 -5.10 26.36
C GLU A 433 -3.93 -5.73 25.16
N GLY A 434 -4.53 -6.69 24.45
CA GLY A 434 -3.87 -7.48 23.40
C GLY A 434 -2.87 -8.51 23.97
N TYR A 435 -2.21 -9.23 23.08
CA TYR A 435 -1.23 -10.26 23.42
C TYR A 435 0.15 -9.67 23.67
N ARG A 436 0.91 -10.29 24.58
CA ARG A 436 2.32 -9.91 24.80
C ARG A 436 3.14 -10.36 23.59
N ALA A 437 3.89 -9.43 23.03
CA ALA A 437 4.83 -9.65 21.92
C ALA A 437 6.28 -9.40 22.40
N PHE A 438 7.23 -9.26 21.46
CA PHE A 438 8.64 -9.03 21.81
C PHE A 438 8.89 -7.63 22.40
N GLU A 439 10.00 -7.46 23.10
CA GLU A 439 10.53 -6.18 23.61
C GLU A 439 9.54 -5.32 24.41
N ARG A 440 8.65 -5.92 25.16
CA ARG A 440 7.62 -5.23 25.94
C ARG A 440 6.57 -4.52 25.06
N MET A 441 6.45 -4.94 23.81
CA MET A 441 5.33 -4.55 22.95
C MET A 441 4.13 -5.46 23.19
N ARG A 442 2.97 -5.01 22.73
CA ARG A 442 1.75 -5.80 22.64
C ARG A 442 1.23 -5.77 21.23
N TYR A 443 0.43 -6.76 20.88
CA TYR A 443 -0.18 -6.91 19.58
C TYR A 443 -1.68 -7.16 19.70
N SER A 444 -2.47 -6.40 18.96
CA SER A 444 -3.91 -6.44 19.02
C SER A 444 -4.49 -6.19 17.62
N HIS A 445 -5.17 -7.20 17.05
CA HIS A 445 -5.82 -7.09 15.73
C HIS A 445 -4.93 -6.45 14.66
N SER A 446 -3.72 -6.96 14.53
CA SER A 446 -2.68 -6.46 13.61
C SER A 446 -2.10 -5.06 13.93
N PHE A 447 -2.38 -4.51 15.10
CA PHE A 447 -1.74 -3.29 15.59
C PHE A 447 -0.74 -3.61 16.70
N TRP A 448 0.40 -2.94 16.65
CA TRP A 448 1.38 -2.93 17.72
C TRP A 448 1.06 -1.85 18.75
N SER A 449 1.48 -2.07 19.98
CA SER A 449 1.48 -1.01 20.98
C SER A 449 2.71 -1.04 21.85
N LYS A 450 3.15 0.16 22.27
CA LYS A 450 4.34 0.36 23.11
C LYS A 450 4.19 1.60 23.98
N LYS A 451 4.65 1.52 25.24
CA LYS A 451 4.77 2.68 26.14
C LYS A 451 6.16 3.30 25.99
N VAL A 452 6.22 4.54 25.54
CA VAL A 452 7.47 5.28 25.32
C VAL A 452 7.59 6.40 26.35
N ARG A 453 8.79 6.60 26.90
CA ARG A 453 9.04 7.71 27.82
C ARG A 453 9.41 8.96 27.03
N VAL A 454 8.64 10.02 27.24
CA VAL A 454 8.89 11.36 26.70
C VAL A 454 8.99 12.32 27.89
N GLY A 455 10.18 12.86 28.14
CA GLY A 455 10.41 13.69 29.32
C GLY A 455 10.05 12.96 30.63
N PHE A 456 9.08 13.46 31.35
CA PHE A 456 8.60 12.93 32.64
C PHE A 456 7.37 12.02 32.52
N CYS A 457 6.72 11.95 31.35
CA CYS A 457 5.54 11.11 31.15
C CYS A 457 5.84 9.83 30.36
N ARG A 458 4.84 8.95 30.25
CA ARG A 458 4.84 7.78 29.37
C ARG A 458 3.66 7.86 28.44
N VAL A 459 3.94 7.96 27.16
CA VAL A 459 2.95 7.94 26.08
C VAL A 459 2.70 6.50 25.66
N HIS A 460 1.44 6.06 25.60
CA HIS A 460 1.07 4.76 25.07
C HIS A 460 0.67 4.93 23.61
N LEU A 461 1.47 4.39 22.73
CA LEU A 461 1.33 4.52 21.29
C LEU A 461 0.78 3.22 20.71
N PHE A 462 -0.09 3.35 19.73
CA PHE A 462 -0.57 2.28 18.87
C PHE A 462 -0.07 2.55 17.45
N PHE A 463 0.36 1.54 16.74
CA PHE A 463 0.97 1.74 15.44
C PHE A 463 0.87 0.51 14.54
N MET A 464 0.89 0.78 13.25
CA MET A 464 1.11 -0.19 12.19
C MET A 464 2.60 -0.19 11.89
N GLU A 465 3.20 -1.35 11.66
CA GLU A 465 4.63 -1.46 11.37
C GLU A 465 4.91 -2.50 10.29
N GLY A 466 5.83 -2.19 9.40
CA GLY A 466 6.28 -3.06 8.33
C GLY A 466 7.79 -3.03 8.18
N LEU A 467 8.32 -4.06 7.51
CA LEU A 467 9.74 -4.20 7.21
C LEU A 467 10.28 -2.89 6.59
N GLY A 468 11.52 -2.51 6.95
CA GLY A 468 12.11 -1.26 6.50
C GLY A 468 11.63 -0.04 7.29
N ASP A 469 11.20 -0.24 8.53
CA ASP A 469 10.75 0.83 9.43
C ASP A 469 9.57 1.66 8.89
N ASN A 470 8.75 1.01 8.03
CA ASN A 470 7.49 1.58 7.58
C ASN A 470 6.50 1.66 8.74
N ARG A 471 6.03 2.87 9.08
CA ARG A 471 5.19 3.09 10.26
C ARG A 471 4.07 4.09 10.05
N VAL A 472 2.93 3.78 10.69
CA VAL A 472 1.83 4.72 10.94
C VAL A 472 1.55 4.71 12.42
N ILE A 473 1.80 5.82 13.11
CA ILE A 473 1.75 5.91 14.58
C ILE A 473 0.59 6.81 15.01
N PHE A 474 -0.27 6.30 15.88
CA PHE A 474 -1.39 7.00 16.47
C PHE A 474 -0.98 7.56 17.84
N PHE A 475 -1.00 8.88 17.98
CA PHE A 475 -0.67 9.58 19.22
C PHE A 475 -1.95 9.90 20.01
N PRO A 476 -1.91 9.85 21.35
CA PRO A 476 -3.05 10.26 22.17
C PRO A 476 -3.48 11.71 21.97
N SER A 477 -2.57 12.58 21.51
CA SER A 477 -2.86 13.97 21.13
C SER A 477 -3.78 14.10 19.90
N GLY A 478 -4.10 12.97 19.21
CA GLY A 478 -4.87 12.96 17.96
C GLY A 478 -4.03 13.12 16.70
N ILE A 479 -2.73 13.35 16.84
CA ILE A 479 -1.79 13.33 15.71
C ILE A 479 -1.63 11.89 15.20
N ILE A 480 -1.48 11.76 13.86
CA ILE A 480 -1.03 10.52 13.22
C ILE A 480 0.24 10.83 12.43
N SER A 481 1.33 10.11 12.68
CA SER A 481 2.56 10.24 11.90
C SER A 481 2.68 9.11 10.89
N PHE A 482 3.23 9.44 9.73
CA PHE A 482 3.50 8.53 8.61
C PHE A 482 4.97 8.59 8.29
N GLN A 483 5.60 7.42 8.22
CA GLN A 483 6.98 7.26 7.80
C GLN A 483 7.06 6.03 6.91
N PHE A 484 7.40 6.23 5.64
CA PHE A 484 7.67 5.14 4.70
C PHE A 484 9.10 5.27 4.20
N THR A 485 9.88 4.22 4.44
CA THR A 485 11.31 4.19 4.22
C THR A 485 11.77 2.78 3.83
N ASP A 486 12.94 2.65 3.25
CA ASP A 486 13.62 1.39 2.98
C ASP A 486 14.86 1.20 3.89
N GLU A 487 14.81 1.73 5.10
CA GLU A 487 15.86 1.71 6.11
C GLU A 487 15.55 0.69 7.21
N PHE A 488 16.59 0.16 7.89
CA PHE A 488 16.45 -0.73 9.04
C PHE A 488 16.90 -0.12 10.36
N ASP A 489 17.49 1.07 10.35
CA ASP A 489 18.10 1.68 11.54
C ASP A 489 17.37 2.99 11.90
N ASP A 490 16.07 2.86 12.15
CA ASP A 490 15.29 4.01 12.58
C ASP A 490 15.24 4.13 14.11
N ASP A 491 15.55 5.32 14.61
CA ASP A 491 15.32 5.66 16.02
C ASP A 491 13.83 6.02 16.25
N PHE A 492 12.99 4.99 16.41
CA PHE A 492 11.57 5.12 16.77
C PHE A 492 11.34 6.13 17.91
N LYS A 493 12.23 6.17 18.91
CA LYS A 493 12.08 7.09 20.05
C LYS A 493 12.39 8.53 19.65
N ARG A 494 13.30 8.75 18.68
CA ARG A 494 13.58 10.07 18.13
C ARG A 494 12.37 10.62 17.43
N LEU A 495 11.75 9.84 16.52
CA LEU A 495 10.51 10.23 15.85
C LEU A 495 9.41 10.57 16.86
N VAL A 496 9.17 9.71 17.85
CA VAL A 496 8.14 9.95 18.88
C VAL A 496 8.40 11.26 19.62
N ARG A 497 9.63 11.56 20.02
CA ARG A 497 9.96 12.82 20.71
C ARG A 497 9.75 14.04 19.82
N ALA A 498 10.16 13.97 18.56
CA ALA A 498 9.98 15.05 17.60
C ALA A 498 8.49 15.36 17.38
N VAL A 499 7.65 14.33 17.20
CA VAL A 499 6.20 14.50 17.05
C VAL A 499 5.54 15.03 18.32
N GLU A 500 5.96 14.57 19.49
CA GLU A 500 5.51 15.11 20.79
C GLU A 500 5.92 16.59 20.99
N GLY A 501 6.98 17.06 20.32
CA GLY A 501 7.35 18.47 20.25
C GLY A 501 6.39 19.31 19.41
N VAL A 502 5.73 18.70 18.41
CA VAL A 502 4.68 19.39 17.61
C VAL A 502 3.39 19.56 18.43
N GLN A 503 2.99 18.52 19.16
CA GLN A 503 1.84 18.55 20.07
C GLN A 503 1.99 17.46 21.11
N SER A 504 2.06 17.88 22.39
CA SER A 504 2.25 16.97 23.50
C SER A 504 1.01 16.09 23.75
N SER A 505 1.25 14.81 24.03
CA SER A 505 0.26 13.89 24.58
C SER A 505 0.34 13.79 26.12
N CYS A 506 1.22 14.60 26.73
CA CYS A 506 1.57 14.53 28.15
C CYS A 506 0.83 15.57 29.04
N ASP A 507 -0.10 16.29 28.49
CA ASP A 507 -0.84 17.37 29.19
C ASP A 507 -2.01 16.83 30.01
#